data_4831132815254171921ccde6d52941e6
#
_entry.id   4831132815254171921ccde6d52941e6
#
_cell.length_a   1.000
_cell.length_b   1.000
_cell.length_c   1.000
_cell.angle_alpha   90.00
_cell.angle_beta   90.00
_cell.angle_gamma   90.00
#
_symmetry.space_group_name_H-M   'P 1'
#
loop_
_entity.id
_entity.type
_entity.pdbx_description
1 polymer ?
#
loop_
_entity_poly.entity_id
_entity_poly.type
_entity_poly.pdbx_seq_one_letter_code
_entity_poly.pdbx_strand_id
1 'polypeptide(L)'
;PYPDMNMNQVISWSPDQVANWLTERGLQEYSDTLKSLSGKALLMLKEDDFKKPPLSRVSSDNGRHLLEMIEILKIEHHIEEHKNGHANGHLCSKKDHPVGDYGFPKKNGIPNGFSKDMIQIPLPEPERNQPFPDEWGKTLIAFLYALCCFIFTTVMISVVHERVPSKTEEAPLPDVFFDYFDRVQWAFSICEINGMILVGVWLCQWILLKHKSIISRRFFCIVGTLYLYRCITMYVTTLPVPGMHFNCSPKLFGKWEAQTRRILKMLAGGGLSITGSHTLCGDYLYSGHTVMLTLTYMFIKEYSSPRLWLYHWICWFLSCVGIFCILLAHDHYTVDVVVAYYITSRSFWWYHTMANQQV
;
A
#
# COMPACT_ATOMS: atom_id res chain seq x y z
N PRO A 1 10.38 1.74 -32.09
CA PRO A 1 9.58 2.88 -31.72
C PRO A 1 8.22 2.70 -32.37
N TYR A 2 7.23 2.28 -31.58
CA TYR A 2 5.84 2.15 -32.03
C TYR A 2 5.19 3.53 -31.93
N PRO A 3 4.35 3.94 -32.91
CA PRO A 3 3.61 5.19 -32.80
C PRO A 3 2.58 5.08 -31.69
N ASP A 4 2.44 6.15 -30.92
CA ASP A 4 1.47 6.31 -29.83
C ASP A 4 0.05 6.08 -30.37
N MET A 5 -0.54 4.93 -30.08
CA MET A 5 -1.92 4.58 -30.48
C MET A 5 -2.89 4.81 -29.31
N ASN A 6 -3.89 5.64 -29.53
CA ASN A 6 -4.92 6.03 -28.57
C ASN A 6 -6.11 5.03 -28.63
N MET A 7 -6.79 4.74 -27.49
CA MET A 7 -7.91 3.78 -27.38
C MET A 7 -9.05 4.04 -28.39
N ASN A 8 -9.34 5.31 -28.67
CA ASN A 8 -10.28 5.67 -29.72
C ASN A 8 -9.84 5.20 -31.13
N GLN A 9 -8.56 4.93 -31.33
CA GLN A 9 -8.03 4.36 -32.57
C GLN A 9 -8.36 2.88 -32.70
N VAL A 10 -8.26 2.06 -31.64
CA VAL A 10 -8.56 0.61 -31.71
C VAL A 10 -10.04 0.36 -31.94
N ILE A 11 -10.91 1.12 -31.29
CA ILE A 11 -12.36 1.03 -31.52
C ILE A 11 -12.73 1.34 -32.98
N SER A 12 -11.98 2.21 -33.62
CA SER A 12 -12.17 2.62 -35.02
C SER A 12 -11.44 1.73 -36.04
N TRP A 13 -10.68 0.70 -35.59
CA TRP A 13 -9.97 -0.18 -36.49
C TRP A 13 -10.90 -0.86 -37.49
N SER A 14 -10.49 -0.77 -38.76
CA SER A 14 -11.10 -1.56 -39.83
C SER A 14 -10.72 -3.04 -39.69
N PRO A 15 -11.45 -3.96 -40.32
CA PRO A 15 -11.11 -5.37 -40.33
C PRO A 15 -9.68 -5.65 -40.84
N ASP A 16 -9.19 -4.86 -41.79
CA ASP A 16 -7.82 -4.99 -42.33
C ASP A 16 -6.75 -4.61 -41.29
N GLN A 17 -7.03 -3.61 -40.45
CA GLN A 17 -6.14 -3.21 -39.36
C GLN A 17 -6.12 -4.27 -38.24
N VAL A 18 -7.24 -4.90 -37.96
CA VAL A 18 -7.30 -6.06 -37.04
C VAL A 18 -6.50 -7.24 -37.58
N ALA A 19 -6.62 -7.55 -38.87
CA ALA A 19 -5.86 -8.62 -39.52
C ALA A 19 -4.36 -8.36 -39.48
N ASN A 20 -3.91 -7.12 -39.75
CA ASN A 20 -2.51 -6.73 -39.64
C ASN A 20 -1.98 -6.86 -38.21
N TRP A 21 -2.71 -6.42 -37.21
CA TRP A 21 -2.34 -6.58 -35.80
C TRP A 21 -2.21 -8.04 -35.38
N LEU A 22 -3.13 -8.91 -35.83
CA LEU A 22 -3.05 -10.36 -35.58
C LEU A 22 -1.79 -10.96 -36.23
N THR A 23 -1.45 -10.52 -37.44
CA THR A 23 -0.24 -10.99 -38.14
C THR A 23 1.04 -10.56 -37.44
N GLU A 24 1.11 -9.30 -36.98
CA GLU A 24 2.27 -8.75 -36.26
C GLU A 24 2.52 -9.44 -34.90
N ARG A 25 1.44 -9.95 -34.28
CA ARG A 25 1.53 -10.66 -33.01
C ARG A 25 1.69 -12.18 -33.16
N GLY A 26 1.91 -12.68 -34.36
CA GLY A 26 2.13 -14.13 -34.64
C GLY A 26 0.85 -14.95 -34.63
N LEU A 27 -0.31 -14.30 -34.71
CA LEU A 27 -1.64 -14.91 -34.66
C LEU A 27 -2.26 -15.04 -36.05
N GLN A 28 -1.44 -15.35 -37.05
CA GLN A 28 -1.81 -15.35 -38.47
C GLN A 28 -2.92 -16.36 -38.79
N GLU A 29 -3.00 -17.47 -38.04
CA GLU A 29 -4.05 -18.50 -38.18
C GLU A 29 -5.48 -17.98 -37.96
N TYR A 30 -5.61 -16.85 -37.21
CA TYR A 30 -6.91 -16.23 -36.92
C TYR A 30 -7.31 -15.19 -37.95
N SER A 31 -6.38 -14.71 -38.75
CA SER A 31 -6.62 -13.67 -39.74
C SER A 31 -7.76 -14.02 -40.67
N ASP A 32 -7.83 -15.29 -41.13
CA ASP A 32 -8.89 -15.75 -42.03
C ASP A 32 -10.27 -15.90 -41.33
N THR A 33 -10.28 -16.31 -40.07
CA THR A 33 -11.51 -16.51 -39.31
C THR A 33 -12.09 -15.20 -38.78
N LEU A 34 -11.24 -14.19 -38.54
CA LEU A 34 -11.57 -12.90 -37.95
C LEU A 34 -11.60 -11.75 -38.99
N LYS A 35 -11.49 -12.05 -40.28
CA LYS A 35 -11.47 -11.06 -41.39
C LYS A 35 -12.62 -10.06 -41.40
N SER A 36 -13.72 -10.35 -40.71
CA SER A 36 -14.90 -9.49 -40.67
C SER A 36 -15.07 -8.71 -39.35
N LEU A 37 -14.12 -8.90 -38.38
CA LEU A 37 -14.23 -8.23 -37.08
C LEU A 37 -13.64 -6.83 -37.13
N SER A 38 -14.42 -5.85 -36.67
CA SER A 38 -13.92 -4.49 -36.39
C SER A 38 -13.17 -4.46 -35.05
N GLY A 39 -12.33 -3.45 -34.83
CA GLY A 39 -11.62 -3.30 -33.55
C GLY A 39 -12.51 -3.29 -32.33
N LYS A 40 -13.71 -2.70 -32.44
CA LYS A 40 -14.75 -2.73 -31.38
C LYS A 40 -15.21 -4.15 -31.09
N ALA A 41 -15.44 -4.97 -32.10
CA ALA A 41 -15.88 -6.36 -31.95
C ALA A 41 -14.77 -7.24 -31.39
N LEU A 42 -13.50 -6.98 -31.75
CA LEU A 42 -12.31 -7.64 -31.20
C LEU A 42 -12.21 -7.44 -29.68
N LEU A 43 -12.39 -6.22 -29.21
CA LEU A 43 -12.32 -5.89 -27.76
C LEU A 43 -13.47 -6.48 -26.95
N MET A 44 -14.58 -6.86 -27.58
CA MET A 44 -15.76 -7.45 -26.95
C MET A 44 -15.77 -8.99 -26.93
N LEU A 45 -14.79 -9.66 -27.53
CA LEU A 45 -14.70 -11.12 -27.57
C LEU A 45 -14.59 -11.70 -26.15
N LYS A 46 -15.38 -12.77 -25.92
CA LYS A 46 -15.42 -13.54 -24.66
C LYS A 46 -15.12 -15.00 -24.93
N GLU A 47 -14.74 -15.73 -23.89
CA GLU A 47 -14.45 -17.18 -23.98
C GLU A 47 -15.61 -18.00 -24.54
N ASP A 48 -16.86 -17.62 -24.28
CA ASP A 48 -18.06 -18.29 -24.80
C ASP A 48 -18.26 -18.10 -26.31
N ASP A 49 -17.68 -17.08 -26.91
CA ASP A 49 -17.81 -16.84 -28.35
C ASP A 49 -16.99 -17.85 -29.16
N PHE A 50 -15.94 -18.43 -28.58
CA PHE A 50 -15.15 -19.50 -29.20
C PHE A 50 -15.88 -20.86 -29.23
N LYS A 51 -17.01 -21.01 -28.53
CA LYS A 51 -17.86 -22.19 -28.60
C LYS A 51 -18.84 -22.15 -29.78
N LYS A 52 -18.96 -21.01 -30.47
CA LYS A 52 -19.91 -20.80 -31.56
C LYS A 52 -19.21 -20.69 -32.93
N PRO A 53 -19.82 -21.20 -34.03
CA PRO A 53 -19.29 -20.93 -35.37
C PRO A 53 -19.32 -19.43 -35.71
N PRO A 54 -18.29 -18.88 -36.39
CA PRO A 54 -17.15 -19.54 -37.02
C PRO A 54 -15.94 -19.78 -36.11
N LEU A 55 -15.93 -19.24 -34.88
CA LEU A 55 -14.80 -19.24 -33.96
C LEU A 55 -14.53 -20.63 -33.33
N SER A 56 -15.53 -21.52 -33.36
CA SER A 56 -15.39 -22.90 -32.84
C SER A 56 -14.40 -23.78 -33.62
N ARG A 57 -13.88 -23.30 -34.77
CA ARG A 57 -12.82 -23.97 -35.55
C ARG A 57 -11.42 -23.71 -34.98
N VAL A 58 -11.31 -22.78 -34.05
CA VAL A 58 -10.05 -22.41 -33.38
C VAL A 58 -9.83 -23.36 -32.20
N SER A 59 -8.63 -23.92 -32.08
CA SER A 59 -8.23 -24.78 -30.94
C SER A 59 -8.42 -24.01 -29.63
N SER A 60 -8.88 -24.70 -28.55
CA SER A 60 -9.15 -24.09 -27.25
C SER A 60 -7.93 -23.40 -26.65
N ASP A 61 -6.73 -23.92 -26.86
CA ASP A 61 -5.48 -23.34 -26.35
C ASP A 61 -5.13 -22.05 -27.08
N ASN A 62 -5.35 -22.03 -28.36
CA ASN A 62 -5.14 -20.87 -29.19
C ASN A 62 -6.19 -19.76 -28.90
N GLY A 63 -7.44 -20.12 -28.67
CA GLY A 63 -8.50 -19.16 -28.27
C GLY A 63 -8.18 -18.46 -26.95
N ARG A 64 -7.58 -19.18 -26.00
CA ARG A 64 -7.14 -18.61 -24.72
C ARG A 64 -5.97 -17.63 -24.90
N HIS A 65 -5.01 -17.98 -25.75
CA HIS A 65 -3.88 -17.08 -26.07
C HIS A 65 -4.34 -15.77 -26.76
N LEU A 66 -5.33 -15.85 -27.65
CA LEU A 66 -5.91 -14.65 -28.27
C LEU A 66 -6.61 -13.76 -27.26
N LEU A 67 -7.37 -14.32 -26.31
CA LEU A 67 -7.99 -13.55 -25.23
C LEU A 67 -6.97 -12.86 -24.33
N GLU A 68 -5.88 -13.53 -24.02
CA GLU A 68 -4.77 -12.98 -23.23
C GLU A 68 -4.13 -11.78 -23.95
N MET A 69 -3.94 -11.86 -25.25
CA MET A 69 -3.41 -10.76 -26.07
C MET A 69 -4.40 -9.58 -26.16
N ILE A 70 -5.70 -9.84 -26.19
CA ILE A 70 -6.75 -8.81 -26.15
C ILE A 70 -6.77 -8.12 -24.78
N GLU A 71 -6.56 -8.84 -23.67
CA GLU A 71 -6.46 -8.24 -22.35
C GLU A 71 -5.20 -7.36 -22.21
N ILE A 72 -4.06 -7.81 -22.77
CA ILE A 72 -2.85 -6.97 -22.83
C ILE A 72 -3.12 -5.69 -23.65
N LEU A 73 -3.81 -5.79 -24.77
CA LEU A 73 -4.19 -4.65 -25.61
C LEU A 73 -5.08 -3.67 -24.83
N LYS A 74 -6.03 -4.16 -24.04
CA LYS A 74 -6.87 -3.33 -23.17
C LYS A 74 -6.06 -2.63 -22.09
N ILE A 75 -5.11 -3.32 -21.47
CA ILE A 75 -4.25 -2.75 -20.41
C ILE A 75 -3.34 -1.67 -20.98
N GLU A 76 -2.72 -1.90 -22.14
CA GLU A 76 -1.89 -0.91 -22.84
C GLU A 76 -2.68 0.37 -23.09
N HIS A 77 -3.95 0.26 -23.49
CA HIS A 77 -4.83 1.40 -23.73
C HIS A 77 -5.36 2.09 -22.48
N HIS A 78 -5.63 1.35 -21.41
CA HIS A 78 -6.06 1.93 -20.14
C HIS A 78 -4.96 2.76 -19.48
N ILE A 79 -3.70 2.36 -19.64
CA ILE A 79 -2.54 3.11 -19.14
C ILE A 79 -2.37 4.44 -19.91
N GLU A 80 -2.68 4.48 -21.20
CA GLU A 80 -2.63 5.71 -22.00
C GLU A 80 -3.79 6.68 -21.68
N GLU A 81 -4.99 6.18 -21.41
CA GLU A 81 -6.13 7.02 -21.01
C GLU A 81 -5.83 7.79 -19.71
N HIS A 82 -5.15 7.16 -18.76
CA HIS A 82 -4.67 7.82 -17.54
C HIS A 82 -3.55 8.85 -17.78
N LYS A 83 -2.72 8.66 -18.82
CA LYS A 83 -1.69 9.64 -19.19
C LYS A 83 -2.25 10.85 -19.93
N ASN A 84 -3.23 10.65 -20.78
CA ASN A 84 -3.80 11.72 -21.63
C ASN A 84 -4.95 12.49 -20.96
N GLY A 85 -5.60 11.94 -19.95
CA GLY A 85 -6.65 12.63 -19.16
C GLY A 85 -6.15 13.84 -18.36
N HIS A 86 -4.83 14.03 -18.24
CA HIS A 86 -4.24 15.16 -17.52
C HIS A 86 -3.78 16.34 -18.40
N ALA A 87 -3.91 16.26 -19.74
CA ALA A 87 -3.40 17.30 -20.63
C ALA A 87 -4.43 18.35 -21.06
N ASN A 88 -5.75 18.13 -20.89
CA ASN A 88 -6.78 19.05 -21.37
C ASN A 88 -7.74 19.49 -20.24
N GLY A 89 -7.20 20.26 -19.28
CA GLY A 89 -7.98 21.00 -18.30
C GLY A 89 -8.22 22.43 -18.76
N HIS A 90 -9.14 22.68 -19.69
CA HIS A 90 -9.63 24.04 -19.95
C HIS A 90 -11.03 24.21 -19.35
N LEU A 91 -11.07 25.18 -18.44
CA LEU A 91 -12.22 26.00 -18.00
C LEU A 91 -13.55 25.73 -18.75
N CYS A 92 -14.57 25.36 -17.97
CA CYS A 92 -15.93 25.78 -18.32
C CYS A 92 -16.58 26.50 -17.13
N SER A 93 -16.82 27.76 -17.37
CA SER A 93 -17.46 28.76 -16.51
C SER A 93 -18.90 28.37 -16.20
N LYS A 94 -19.29 28.62 -14.95
CA LYS A 94 -20.70 28.69 -14.52
C LYS A 94 -21.49 29.67 -15.38
N LYS A 95 -22.65 29.25 -15.86
CA LYS A 95 -23.79 30.14 -16.07
C LYS A 95 -25.08 29.38 -15.75
N ASP A 96 -25.77 29.90 -14.75
CA ASP A 96 -27.14 29.59 -14.38
C ASP A 96 -28.05 30.00 -15.52
N HIS A 97 -29.06 29.16 -15.85
CA HIS A 97 -30.38 29.64 -16.35
C HIS A 97 -31.42 28.54 -16.30
N PRO A 98 -32.71 28.90 -16.31
CA PRO A 98 -33.74 28.27 -15.50
C PRO A 98 -34.62 27.25 -16.26
N VAL A 99 -35.44 26.55 -15.47
CA VAL A 99 -36.51 25.67 -15.84
C VAL A 99 -37.41 26.28 -16.94
N GLY A 100 -37.53 25.56 -18.05
CA GLY A 100 -38.46 25.86 -19.12
C GLY A 100 -39.15 24.60 -19.60
N ASP A 101 -40.42 24.50 -19.24
CA ASP A 101 -41.42 23.58 -19.68
C ASP A 101 -41.66 23.71 -21.21
N TYR A 102 -41.49 22.66 -21.99
CA TYR A 102 -41.97 22.62 -23.36
C TYR A 102 -42.58 21.27 -23.70
N GLY A 103 -43.90 21.39 -23.94
CA GLY A 103 -44.79 20.37 -24.38
C GLY A 103 -44.47 19.76 -25.73
N PHE A 104 -44.92 18.53 -25.88
CA PHE A 104 -44.93 17.74 -27.12
C PHE A 104 -45.88 18.34 -28.19
N PRO A 105 -45.56 18.29 -29.48
CA PRO A 105 -46.56 18.21 -30.53
C PRO A 105 -46.71 16.80 -31.08
N LYS A 106 -47.92 16.27 -30.98
CA LYS A 106 -48.43 15.17 -31.80
C LYS A 106 -48.37 15.52 -33.28
N LYS A 107 -47.84 14.62 -34.13
CA LYS A 107 -48.28 14.53 -35.51
C LYS A 107 -48.28 13.10 -36.02
N ASN A 108 -49.40 12.83 -36.65
CA ASN A 108 -49.93 11.59 -37.21
C ASN A 108 -49.14 11.02 -38.39
N GLY A 109 -49.08 9.71 -38.44
CA GLY A 109 -49.41 8.90 -39.62
C GLY A 109 -48.31 8.66 -40.65
N ILE A 110 -47.92 7.41 -40.80
CA ILE A 110 -48.00 6.56 -42.01
C ILE A 110 -47.35 5.20 -41.69
N PRO A 111 -47.90 4.07 -42.14
CA PRO A 111 -47.56 2.73 -41.69
C PRO A 111 -46.55 2.04 -42.64
N ASN A 112 -45.90 1.09 -42.13
CA ASN A 112 -45.38 -0.15 -42.72
C ASN A 112 -43.94 -0.49 -42.40
N GLY A 113 -43.82 -1.61 -41.77
CA GLY A 113 -42.77 -2.55 -42.07
C GLY A 113 -41.54 -2.56 -41.14
N PHE A 114 -41.46 -3.62 -40.35
CA PHE A 114 -40.36 -4.05 -39.53
C PHE A 114 -40.22 -3.34 -38.19
N SER A 115 -40.98 -3.81 -37.24
CA SER A 115 -40.69 -3.72 -35.83
C SER A 115 -39.39 -4.50 -35.57
N LYS A 116 -38.24 -3.82 -35.65
CA LYS A 116 -37.06 -4.25 -34.94
C LYS A 116 -37.30 -3.87 -33.49
N ASP A 117 -37.70 -4.85 -32.71
CA ASP A 117 -37.55 -4.79 -31.25
C ASP A 117 -36.06 -4.59 -30.97
N MET A 118 -35.62 -3.33 -30.96
CA MET A 118 -34.33 -2.97 -30.37
C MET A 118 -34.51 -3.21 -28.89
N ILE A 119 -34.03 -4.34 -28.43
CA ILE A 119 -33.77 -4.59 -27.02
C ILE A 119 -32.81 -3.47 -26.59
N GLN A 120 -33.36 -2.44 -25.97
CA GLN A 120 -32.54 -1.47 -25.25
C GLN A 120 -31.91 -2.23 -24.09
N ILE A 121 -30.69 -2.73 -24.29
CA ILE A 121 -29.87 -3.19 -23.19
C ILE A 121 -29.65 -1.95 -22.33
N PRO A 122 -30.18 -1.90 -21.10
CA PRO A 122 -29.90 -0.77 -20.22
C PRO A 122 -28.39 -0.73 -20.06
N LEU A 123 -27.77 0.33 -20.59
CA LEU A 123 -26.37 0.66 -20.26
C LEU A 123 -26.29 0.68 -18.73
N PRO A 124 -25.33 -0.03 -18.14
CA PRO A 124 -25.08 0.13 -16.71
C PRO A 124 -24.98 1.63 -16.46
N GLU A 125 -25.84 2.15 -15.60
CA GLU A 125 -25.72 3.56 -15.17
C GLU A 125 -24.26 3.76 -14.74
N PRO A 126 -23.59 4.84 -15.21
CA PRO A 126 -22.25 5.14 -14.75
C PRO A 126 -22.33 5.14 -13.22
N GLU A 127 -21.51 4.28 -12.59
CA GLU A 127 -21.49 4.17 -11.13
C GLU A 127 -21.44 5.58 -10.59
N ARG A 128 -22.57 6.00 -10.05
CA ARG A 128 -22.73 7.30 -9.41
C ARG A 128 -21.61 7.33 -8.38
N ASN A 129 -20.71 8.30 -8.48
CA ASN A 129 -19.64 8.58 -7.52
C ASN A 129 -20.27 8.72 -6.11
N GLN A 130 -20.65 7.60 -5.52
CA GLN A 130 -21.09 7.59 -4.14
C GLN A 130 -19.81 7.87 -3.32
N PRO A 131 -19.81 8.93 -2.52
CA PRO A 131 -18.72 9.15 -1.63
C PRO A 131 -18.56 7.90 -0.76
N PHE A 132 -17.35 7.34 -0.72
CA PHE A 132 -17.06 6.19 0.16
C PHE A 132 -17.59 6.53 1.57
N PRO A 133 -18.44 5.68 2.16
CA PRO A 133 -19.01 5.97 3.46
C PRO A 133 -17.89 6.08 4.50
N ASP A 134 -17.93 7.13 5.31
CA ASP A 134 -16.99 7.32 6.41
C ASP A 134 -17.28 6.29 7.51
N GLU A 135 -16.61 5.14 7.46
CA GLU A 135 -16.78 4.03 8.38
C GLU A 135 -15.93 4.21 9.66
N TRP A 136 -16.19 5.25 10.43
CA TRP A 136 -15.45 5.54 11.66
C TRP A 136 -15.54 4.43 12.70
N GLY A 137 -16.65 3.65 12.74
CA GLY A 137 -16.78 2.50 13.63
C GLY A 137 -15.71 1.43 13.36
N LYS A 138 -15.46 1.08 12.11
CA LYS A 138 -14.40 0.13 11.73
C LYS A 138 -13.00 0.70 12.03
N THR A 139 -12.82 2.00 11.89
CA THR A 139 -11.57 2.69 12.23
C THR A 139 -11.31 2.65 13.73
N LEU A 140 -12.34 2.83 14.55
CA LEU A 140 -12.23 2.72 16.00
C LEU A 140 -11.82 1.30 16.43
N ILE A 141 -12.38 0.27 15.81
CA ILE A 141 -11.99 -1.13 16.08
C ILE A 141 -10.50 -1.35 15.74
N ALA A 142 -10.05 -0.85 14.59
CA ALA A 142 -8.64 -0.95 14.21
C ALA A 142 -7.71 -0.18 15.16
N PHE A 143 -8.16 0.99 15.65
CA PHE A 143 -7.43 1.75 16.66
C PHE A 143 -7.31 0.99 17.98
N LEU A 144 -8.42 0.43 18.47
CA LEU A 144 -8.43 -0.38 19.69
C LEU A 144 -7.54 -1.62 19.56
N TYR A 145 -7.56 -2.26 18.40
CA TYR A 145 -6.64 -3.37 18.09
C TYR A 145 -5.17 -2.92 18.20
N ALA A 146 -4.78 -1.81 17.55
CA ALA A 146 -3.43 -1.29 17.63
C ALA A 146 -3.03 -0.90 19.06
N LEU A 147 -3.95 -0.28 19.81
CA LEU A 147 -3.75 0.07 21.21
C LEU A 147 -3.51 -1.16 22.08
N CYS A 148 -4.32 -2.21 21.91
CA CYS A 148 -4.13 -3.49 22.62
C CYS A 148 -2.77 -4.11 22.28
N CYS A 149 -2.37 -4.12 21.00
CA CYS A 149 -1.06 -4.63 20.59
C CYS A 149 0.09 -3.80 21.20
N PHE A 150 -0.05 -2.48 21.27
CA PHE A 150 0.93 -1.59 21.90
C PHE A 150 1.06 -1.84 23.40
N ILE A 151 -0.05 -1.95 24.13
CA ILE A 151 -0.05 -2.32 25.56
C ILE A 151 0.59 -3.69 25.75
N PHE A 152 0.22 -4.66 24.93
CA PHE A 152 0.78 -6.00 24.97
C PHE A 152 2.31 -5.99 24.73
N THR A 153 2.78 -5.20 23.77
CA THR A 153 4.22 -5.01 23.52
C THR A 153 4.93 -4.46 24.76
N THR A 154 4.34 -3.46 25.42
CA THR A 154 4.93 -2.87 26.64
C THR A 154 5.03 -3.88 27.77
N VAL A 155 4.02 -4.72 27.95
CA VAL A 155 4.03 -5.83 28.91
C VAL A 155 5.13 -6.83 28.53
N MET A 156 5.21 -7.22 27.25
CA MET A 156 6.20 -8.19 26.77
C MET A 156 7.63 -7.69 26.93
N ILE A 157 7.91 -6.41 26.68
CA ILE A 157 9.23 -5.82 26.95
C ILE A 157 9.59 -5.97 28.43
N SER A 158 8.64 -5.72 29.34
CA SER A 158 8.88 -5.90 30.77
C SER A 158 9.17 -7.36 31.16
N VAL A 159 8.47 -8.31 30.53
CA VAL A 159 8.67 -9.76 30.75
C VAL A 159 10.02 -10.22 30.20
N VAL A 160 10.33 -9.81 28.98
CA VAL A 160 11.59 -10.18 28.31
C VAL A 160 12.79 -9.59 29.05
N HIS A 161 12.67 -8.37 29.57
CA HIS A 161 13.72 -7.75 30.39
C HIS A 161 14.20 -8.61 31.57
N GLU A 162 13.30 -9.34 32.23
CA GLU A 162 13.66 -10.24 33.32
C GLU A 162 14.47 -11.46 32.83
N ARG A 163 14.37 -11.81 31.53
CA ARG A 163 15.05 -12.96 30.90
C ARG A 163 16.39 -12.60 30.28
N VAL A 164 16.63 -11.31 29.94
CA VAL A 164 17.89 -10.88 29.34
C VAL A 164 19.06 -11.29 30.23
N PRO A 165 20.07 -11.98 29.68
CA PRO A 165 21.28 -12.32 30.45
C PRO A 165 22.01 -11.06 30.93
N SER A 166 22.67 -11.15 32.07
CA SER A 166 23.50 -10.03 32.55
C SER A 166 24.74 -9.89 31.67
N LYS A 167 25.29 -8.68 31.57
CA LYS A 167 26.53 -8.41 30.81
C LYS A 167 27.73 -9.20 31.25
N THR A 168 27.69 -9.69 32.50
CA THR A 168 28.74 -10.51 33.09
C THR A 168 28.59 -11.99 32.71
N GLU A 169 27.40 -12.39 32.32
CA GLU A 169 27.08 -13.77 31.93
C GLU A 169 27.28 -13.99 30.44
N GLU A 170 26.83 -13.03 29.61
CA GLU A 170 26.94 -13.14 28.17
C GLU A 170 27.45 -11.84 27.54
N ALA A 171 28.46 -11.97 26.68
CA ALA A 171 28.97 -10.87 25.89
C ALA A 171 28.00 -10.50 24.76
N PRO A 172 28.05 -9.26 24.22
CA PRO A 172 27.32 -8.90 23.01
C PRO A 172 27.65 -9.86 21.86
N LEU A 173 26.65 -10.13 21.01
CA LEU A 173 26.84 -10.95 19.81
C LEU A 173 27.78 -10.24 18.84
N PRO A 174 28.62 -10.99 18.09
CA PRO A 174 29.44 -10.40 17.05
C PRO A 174 28.55 -9.81 15.95
N ASP A 175 28.78 -8.55 15.61
CA ASP A 175 28.06 -7.85 14.55
C ASP A 175 29.06 -7.12 13.66
N VAL A 176 29.03 -7.40 12.37
CA VAL A 176 29.96 -6.85 11.38
C VAL A 176 29.92 -5.32 11.33
N PHE A 177 28.76 -4.72 11.53
CA PHE A 177 28.64 -3.26 11.55
C PHE A 177 29.40 -2.65 12.74
N PHE A 178 29.33 -3.29 13.90
CA PHE A 178 30.01 -2.83 15.10
C PHE A 178 31.52 -3.01 15.02
N ASP A 179 32.01 -3.94 14.20
CA ASP A 179 33.45 -4.12 13.96
C ASP A 179 34.05 -2.99 13.12
N TYR A 180 33.23 -2.37 12.23
CA TYR A 180 33.70 -1.32 11.33
C TYR A 180 33.46 0.10 11.86
N PHE A 181 32.43 0.30 12.68
CA PHE A 181 32.02 1.62 13.16
C PHE A 181 32.01 1.70 14.66
N ASP A 182 32.78 2.66 15.18
CA ASP A 182 32.75 2.96 16.61
C ASP A 182 31.42 3.57 17.01
N ARG A 183 31.03 3.31 18.25
CA ARG A 183 29.77 3.82 18.81
C ARG A 183 29.75 5.35 18.85
N VAL A 184 28.68 5.95 18.35
CA VAL A 184 28.39 7.39 18.38
C VAL A 184 27.25 7.68 19.35
N GLN A 185 27.52 8.25 20.50
CA GLN A 185 26.58 8.41 21.61
C GLN A 185 25.35 9.26 21.24
N TRP A 186 25.52 10.34 20.48
CA TRP A 186 24.43 11.23 20.09
C TRP A 186 23.57 10.71 18.93
N ALA A 187 24.01 9.67 18.24
CA ALA A 187 23.32 9.15 17.07
C ALA A 187 21.90 8.63 17.40
N PHE A 188 21.71 8.06 18.58
CA PHE A 188 20.37 7.62 19.01
C PHE A 188 19.37 8.78 19.09
N SER A 189 19.76 9.91 19.63
CA SER A 189 18.91 11.11 19.70
C SER A 189 18.50 11.62 18.31
N ILE A 190 19.39 11.53 17.32
CA ILE A 190 19.06 11.89 15.93
C ILE A 190 18.02 10.90 15.35
N CYS A 191 18.15 9.59 15.63
CA CYS A 191 17.16 8.61 15.22
C CYS A 191 15.77 8.95 15.76
N GLU A 192 15.66 9.26 17.06
CA GLU A 192 14.37 9.65 17.67
C GLU A 192 13.82 10.96 17.11
N ILE A 193 14.66 11.97 16.92
CA ILE A 193 14.25 13.26 16.32
C ILE A 193 13.73 13.04 14.89
N ASN A 194 14.44 12.27 14.06
CA ASN A 194 14.01 11.93 12.71
C ASN A 194 12.66 11.18 12.72
N GLY A 195 12.48 10.24 13.65
CA GLY A 195 11.22 9.55 13.84
C GLY A 195 10.07 10.49 14.19
N MET A 196 10.30 11.42 15.14
CA MET A 196 9.30 12.42 15.51
C MET A 196 8.97 13.37 14.36
N ILE A 197 9.98 13.80 13.58
CA ILE A 197 9.76 14.65 12.39
C ILE A 197 8.89 13.90 11.37
N LEU A 198 9.23 12.65 11.03
CA LEU A 198 8.47 11.86 10.06
C LEU A 198 7.04 11.61 10.52
N VAL A 199 6.83 11.26 11.79
CA VAL A 199 5.49 11.10 12.36
C VAL A 199 4.72 12.41 12.33
N GLY A 200 5.35 13.55 12.67
CA GLY A 200 4.75 14.88 12.58
C GLY A 200 4.33 15.23 11.16
N VAL A 201 5.21 15.00 10.19
CA VAL A 201 4.95 15.18 8.76
C VAL A 201 3.79 14.30 8.29
N TRP A 202 3.76 13.03 8.70
CA TRP A 202 2.64 12.12 8.41
C TRP A 202 1.32 12.61 9.00
N LEU A 203 1.31 13.05 10.25
CA LEU A 203 0.11 13.58 10.89
C LEU A 203 -0.40 14.84 10.19
N CYS A 204 0.49 15.76 9.81
CA CYS A 204 0.13 16.95 9.03
C CYS A 204 -0.48 16.55 7.68
N GLN A 205 0.14 15.62 6.96
CA GLN A 205 -0.39 15.10 5.71
C GLN A 205 -1.75 14.43 5.91
N TRP A 206 -1.91 13.62 6.94
CA TRP A 206 -3.16 12.94 7.27
C TRP A 206 -4.32 13.91 7.51
N ILE A 207 -4.06 15.04 8.18
CA ILE A 207 -5.07 16.09 8.40
C ILE A 207 -5.58 16.66 7.08
N LEU A 208 -4.73 16.72 6.06
CA LEU A 208 -5.06 17.27 4.74
C LEU A 208 -5.76 16.24 3.82
N LEU A 209 -5.72 14.94 4.14
CA LEU A 209 -6.30 13.89 3.30
C LEU A 209 -7.84 13.87 3.38
N LYS A 210 -8.48 13.58 2.24
CA LYS A 210 -9.94 13.52 2.12
C LYS A 210 -10.55 12.28 2.81
N HIS A 211 -9.93 11.10 2.65
CA HIS A 211 -10.45 9.82 3.16
C HIS A 211 -9.73 9.35 4.43
N LYS A 212 -9.79 10.16 5.48
CA LYS A 212 -9.06 9.94 6.75
C LYS A 212 -9.41 8.61 7.41
N SER A 213 -10.69 8.22 7.42
CA SER A 213 -11.17 6.99 8.06
C SER A 213 -10.51 5.74 7.47
N ILE A 214 -10.48 5.61 6.15
CA ILE A 214 -9.92 4.44 5.47
C ILE A 214 -8.40 4.35 5.70
N ILE A 215 -7.70 5.47 5.56
CA ILE A 215 -6.25 5.54 5.72
C ILE A 215 -5.85 5.24 7.18
N SER A 216 -6.57 5.80 8.15
CA SER A 216 -6.36 5.51 9.57
C SER A 216 -6.56 4.03 9.90
N ARG A 217 -7.64 3.43 9.38
CA ARG A 217 -7.89 2.00 9.55
C ARG A 217 -6.74 1.14 9.03
N ARG A 218 -6.25 1.43 7.82
CA ARG A 218 -5.10 0.74 7.23
C ARG A 218 -3.85 0.91 8.09
N PHE A 219 -3.57 2.13 8.54
CA PHE A 219 -2.42 2.44 9.39
C PHE A 219 -2.49 1.66 10.71
N PHE A 220 -3.59 1.73 11.44
CA PHE A 220 -3.74 1.04 12.73
C PHE A 220 -3.68 -0.48 12.59
N CYS A 221 -4.29 -1.08 11.56
CA CYS A 221 -4.19 -2.52 11.33
C CYS A 221 -2.74 -2.95 11.08
N ILE A 222 -2.00 -2.24 10.24
CA ILE A 222 -0.60 -2.59 9.92
C ILE A 222 0.29 -2.40 11.15
N VAL A 223 0.20 -1.25 11.84
CA VAL A 223 0.97 -0.97 13.06
C VAL A 223 0.70 -2.04 14.11
N GLY A 224 -0.58 -2.32 14.41
CA GLY A 224 -0.93 -3.33 15.41
C GLY A 224 -0.34 -4.70 15.09
N THR A 225 -0.42 -5.12 13.82
CA THR A 225 0.14 -6.41 13.37
C THR A 225 1.66 -6.46 13.49
N LEU A 226 2.35 -5.38 13.11
CA LEU A 226 3.82 -5.30 13.21
C LEU A 226 4.29 -5.37 14.67
N TYR A 227 3.59 -4.67 15.59
CA TYR A 227 3.91 -4.75 17.02
C TYR A 227 3.56 -6.11 17.63
N LEU A 228 2.53 -6.79 17.12
CA LEU A 228 2.25 -8.18 17.52
C LEU A 228 3.37 -9.13 17.07
N TYR A 229 3.85 -9.02 15.83
CA TYR A 229 5.01 -9.82 15.38
C TYR A 229 6.25 -9.56 16.24
N ARG A 230 6.47 -8.31 16.63
CA ARG A 230 7.56 -7.94 17.52
C ARG A 230 7.44 -8.63 18.87
N CYS A 231 6.26 -8.71 19.46
CA CYS A 231 6.04 -9.45 20.72
C CYS A 231 6.46 -10.91 20.59
N ILE A 232 6.09 -11.56 19.50
CA ILE A 232 6.41 -12.97 19.25
C ILE A 232 7.92 -13.15 19.12
N THR A 233 8.58 -12.35 18.29
CA THR A 233 10.02 -12.49 18.01
C THR A 233 10.87 -12.27 19.26
N MET A 234 10.65 -11.18 20.01
CA MET A 234 11.44 -10.89 21.20
C MET A 234 11.17 -11.88 22.37
N TYR A 235 9.97 -12.48 22.42
CA TYR A 235 9.65 -13.48 23.44
C TYR A 235 10.28 -14.84 23.13
N VAL A 236 10.25 -15.26 21.86
CA VAL A 236 10.82 -16.55 21.43
C VAL A 236 12.34 -16.53 21.54
N THR A 237 12.96 -15.42 21.13
CA THR A 237 14.43 -15.29 21.12
C THR A 237 14.85 -14.04 21.89
N THR A 238 15.38 -14.23 23.09
CA THR A 238 15.91 -13.15 23.90
C THR A 238 17.40 -12.99 23.63
N LEU A 239 17.79 -11.86 23.04
CA LEU A 239 19.18 -11.55 22.73
C LEU A 239 19.86 -10.81 23.90
N PRO A 240 21.17 -10.96 24.09
CA PRO A 240 21.95 -10.14 25.02
C PRO A 240 21.96 -8.68 24.55
N VAL A 241 22.36 -7.76 25.45
CA VAL A 241 22.47 -6.33 25.10
C VAL A 241 23.54 -6.10 24.03
N PRO A 242 23.30 -5.28 23.01
CA PRO A 242 24.24 -5.07 21.90
C PRO A 242 25.48 -4.27 22.30
N GLY A 243 25.47 -3.61 23.45
CA GLY A 243 26.62 -2.82 23.89
C GLY A 243 26.81 -2.80 25.41
N MET A 244 28.05 -2.72 25.84
CA MET A 244 28.41 -2.67 27.25
C MET A 244 27.97 -1.37 27.97
N HIS A 245 27.59 -0.35 27.20
CA HIS A 245 27.18 0.96 27.73
C HIS A 245 25.76 0.99 28.30
N PHE A 246 24.92 0.00 27.98
CA PHE A 246 23.53 -0.02 28.46
C PHE A 246 23.47 -0.19 29.98
N ASN A 247 22.80 0.73 30.67
CA ASN A 247 22.49 0.61 32.07
C ASN A 247 21.05 0.09 32.22
N CYS A 248 20.90 -1.24 32.17
CA CYS A 248 19.60 -1.87 32.33
C CYS A 248 19.06 -1.67 33.73
N SER A 249 17.76 -1.45 33.88
CA SER A 249 17.08 -1.42 35.18
C SER A 249 17.27 -2.74 35.91
N PRO A 250 17.30 -2.74 37.26
CA PRO A 250 17.43 -3.97 38.02
C PRO A 250 16.24 -4.90 37.78
N LYS A 251 16.49 -6.20 37.72
CA LYS A 251 15.45 -7.23 37.61
C LYS A 251 14.57 -7.25 38.88
N LEU A 252 13.27 -7.44 38.68
CA LEU A 252 12.29 -7.36 39.79
C LEU A 252 11.92 -8.73 40.36
N PHE A 253 12.40 -9.82 39.74
CA PHE A 253 12.21 -11.21 40.20
C PHE A 253 10.77 -11.54 40.67
N GLY A 254 9.78 -11.23 39.83
CA GLY A 254 8.38 -11.59 40.06
C GLY A 254 7.60 -10.68 41.01
N LYS A 255 8.15 -9.53 41.44
CA LYS A 255 7.39 -8.51 42.18
C LYS A 255 6.42 -7.79 41.23
N TRP A 256 5.24 -8.34 41.05
CA TRP A 256 4.26 -7.91 40.08
C TRP A 256 3.80 -6.45 40.28
N GLU A 257 3.70 -5.94 41.49
CA GLU A 257 3.41 -4.52 41.76
C GLU A 257 4.45 -3.58 41.15
N ALA A 258 5.73 -3.90 41.31
CA ALA A 258 6.82 -3.10 40.79
C ALA A 258 6.88 -3.20 39.24
N GLN A 259 6.56 -4.39 38.68
CA GLN A 259 6.46 -4.56 37.22
C GLN A 259 5.28 -3.75 36.65
N THR A 260 4.11 -3.78 37.30
CA THR A 260 2.95 -2.98 36.87
C THR A 260 3.27 -1.48 36.88
N ARG A 261 3.92 -1.00 37.96
CA ARG A 261 4.34 0.41 38.06
C ARG A 261 5.34 0.78 36.94
N ARG A 262 6.25 -0.13 36.58
CA ARG A 262 7.21 0.03 35.48
C ARG A 262 6.48 0.11 34.14
N ILE A 263 5.53 -0.79 33.87
CA ILE A 263 4.70 -0.81 32.65
C ILE A 263 3.91 0.50 32.52
N LEU A 264 3.25 0.95 33.60
CA LEU A 264 2.49 2.20 33.60
C LEU A 264 3.39 3.42 33.31
N LYS A 265 4.60 3.44 33.87
CA LYS A 265 5.58 4.51 33.58
C LYS A 265 6.00 4.50 32.11
N MET A 266 6.20 3.33 31.50
CA MET A 266 6.53 3.21 30.07
C MET A 266 5.37 3.66 29.19
N LEU A 267 4.15 3.26 29.49
CA LEU A 267 2.96 3.69 28.75
C LEU A 267 2.80 5.22 28.82
N ALA A 268 2.98 5.82 30.00
CA ALA A 268 2.92 7.27 30.17
C ALA A 268 4.03 8.03 29.41
N GLY A 269 5.21 7.42 29.28
CA GLY A 269 6.36 7.98 28.56
C GLY A 269 6.34 7.76 27.05
N GLY A 270 5.36 7.03 26.51
CA GLY A 270 5.28 6.72 25.08
C GLY A 270 6.45 5.86 24.55
N GLY A 271 7.26 5.27 25.42
CA GLY A 271 8.41 4.42 25.04
C GLY A 271 9.60 5.18 24.48
N LEU A 272 9.63 6.53 24.55
CA LEU A 272 10.73 7.34 24.04
C LEU A 272 11.83 7.53 25.09
N SER A 273 13.10 7.53 24.69
CA SER A 273 14.23 7.75 25.60
C SER A 273 14.32 9.21 26.08
N ILE A 274 13.86 10.16 25.28
CA ILE A 274 13.80 11.59 25.61
C ILE A 274 12.98 11.83 26.87
N THR A 275 12.00 10.95 27.18
CA THR A 275 11.18 11.01 28.40
C THR A 275 11.88 10.38 29.60
N GLY A 276 13.12 9.89 29.48
CA GLY A 276 13.87 9.22 30.54
C GLY A 276 13.34 7.84 30.95
N SER A 277 12.46 7.26 30.15
CA SER A 277 11.82 5.96 30.43
C SER A 277 12.58 4.77 29.81
N HIS A 278 13.59 5.01 28.97
CA HIS A 278 14.32 3.97 28.27
C HIS A 278 15.41 3.33 29.15
N THR A 279 14.99 2.48 30.04
CA THR A 279 15.89 1.74 30.95
C THR A 279 15.69 0.23 30.91
N LEU A 280 14.75 -0.24 30.05
CA LEU A 280 14.51 -1.67 29.87
C LEU A 280 15.35 -2.20 28.70
N CYS A 281 16.02 -3.32 28.96
CA CYS A 281 16.80 -4.05 27.98
C CYS A 281 16.00 -5.29 27.52
N GLY A 282 16.34 -5.82 26.33
CA GLY A 282 15.70 -7.01 25.78
C GLY A 282 14.74 -6.77 24.61
N ASP A 283 14.67 -5.53 24.17
CA ASP A 283 13.87 -5.13 23.02
C ASP A 283 14.68 -5.30 21.72
N TYR A 284 15.23 -6.50 21.51
CA TYR A 284 16.08 -6.83 20.38
C TYR A 284 15.40 -7.83 19.44
N LEU A 285 16.03 -8.18 18.32
CA LEU A 285 15.56 -9.01 17.21
C LEU A 285 14.51 -8.35 16.30
N TYR A 286 13.92 -7.23 16.71
CA TYR A 286 12.92 -6.53 15.89
C TYR A 286 12.84 -5.05 16.27
N SER A 287 13.63 -4.21 15.61
CA SER A 287 13.75 -2.78 15.95
C SER A 287 12.45 -2.00 15.76
N GLY A 288 11.86 -1.50 16.84
CA GLY A 288 10.66 -0.66 16.78
C GLY A 288 10.89 0.70 16.12
N HIS A 289 12.06 1.30 16.29
CA HIS A 289 12.43 2.54 15.61
C HIS A 289 12.48 2.35 14.10
N THR A 290 13.09 1.25 13.62
CA THR A 290 13.13 0.91 12.20
C THR A 290 11.73 0.69 11.64
N VAL A 291 10.83 0.02 12.38
CA VAL A 291 9.43 -0.14 11.99
C VAL A 291 8.76 1.21 11.78
N MET A 292 8.87 2.11 12.76
CA MET A 292 8.20 3.42 12.70
C MET A 292 8.78 4.29 11.57
N LEU A 293 10.09 4.37 11.43
CA LEU A 293 10.75 5.14 10.37
C LEU A 293 10.33 4.64 8.98
N THR A 294 10.37 3.32 8.76
CA THR A 294 10.04 2.70 7.48
C THR A 294 8.57 2.84 7.15
N LEU A 295 7.70 2.48 8.11
CA LEU A 295 6.25 2.50 7.90
C LEU A 295 5.73 3.91 7.64
N THR A 296 6.17 4.88 8.44
CA THR A 296 5.76 6.28 8.29
C THR A 296 6.17 6.83 6.92
N TYR A 297 7.41 6.56 6.49
CA TYR A 297 7.86 6.93 5.14
C TYR A 297 6.99 6.29 4.05
N MET A 298 6.66 4.98 4.17
CA MET A 298 5.85 4.29 3.17
C MET A 298 4.43 4.88 3.08
N PHE A 299 3.82 5.21 4.23
CA PHE A 299 2.53 5.90 4.26
C PHE A 299 2.59 7.31 3.66
N ILE A 300 3.64 8.09 3.96
CA ILE A 300 3.86 9.40 3.35
C ILE A 300 3.91 9.26 1.83
N LYS A 301 4.69 8.32 1.32
CA LYS A 301 4.88 8.12 -0.12
C LYS A 301 3.59 7.66 -0.82
N GLU A 302 2.87 6.70 -0.23
CA GLU A 302 1.67 6.10 -0.83
C GLU A 302 0.50 7.08 -0.91
N TYR A 303 0.32 7.90 0.13
CA TYR A 303 -0.83 8.79 0.25
C TYR A 303 -0.55 10.25 -0.11
N SER A 304 0.55 10.54 -0.78
CA SER A 304 0.85 11.86 -1.33
C SER A 304 0.96 11.85 -2.86
N SER A 305 0.81 13.04 -3.47
CA SER A 305 0.88 13.17 -4.92
C SER A 305 2.26 12.80 -5.45
N PRO A 306 2.36 12.00 -6.54
CA PRO A 306 3.64 11.68 -7.20
C PRO A 306 4.45 12.92 -7.66
N ARG A 307 3.77 14.07 -7.82
CA ARG A 307 4.42 15.35 -8.20
C ARG A 307 5.35 15.89 -7.10
N LEU A 308 5.16 15.45 -5.86
CA LEU A 308 5.95 15.87 -4.70
C LEU A 308 7.21 14.99 -4.55
N TRP A 309 7.91 14.71 -5.64
CA TRP A 309 9.08 13.83 -5.65
C TRP A 309 10.19 14.28 -4.69
N LEU A 310 10.46 15.58 -4.58
CA LEU A 310 11.46 16.12 -3.65
C LEU A 310 11.07 15.85 -2.18
N TYR A 311 9.79 16.03 -1.85
CA TYR A 311 9.25 15.69 -0.54
C TYR A 311 9.45 14.21 -0.19
N HIS A 312 9.19 13.30 -1.16
CA HIS A 312 9.43 11.87 -0.97
C HIS A 312 10.90 11.55 -0.75
N TRP A 313 11.81 12.22 -1.48
CA TRP A 313 13.24 12.04 -1.31
C TRP A 313 13.73 12.53 0.04
N ILE A 314 13.24 13.67 0.53
CA ILE A 314 13.58 14.19 1.86
C ILE A 314 13.12 13.22 2.95
N CYS A 315 11.87 12.73 2.89
CA CYS A 315 11.35 11.77 3.87
C CYS A 315 12.10 10.44 3.82
N TRP A 316 12.44 9.96 2.62
CA TRP A 316 13.27 8.77 2.44
C TRP A 316 14.65 8.94 3.07
N PHE A 317 15.30 10.06 2.80
CA PHE A 317 16.62 10.36 3.33
C PHE A 317 16.60 10.44 4.87
N LEU A 318 15.61 11.12 5.45
CA LEU A 318 15.44 11.17 6.91
C LEU A 318 15.23 9.76 7.50
N SER A 319 14.44 8.92 6.86
CA SER A 319 14.25 7.52 7.28
C SER A 319 15.57 6.74 7.22
N CYS A 320 16.31 6.84 6.13
CA CYS A 320 17.60 6.17 5.98
C CYS A 320 18.63 6.65 7.01
N VAL A 321 18.74 7.97 7.24
CA VAL A 321 19.61 8.54 8.27
C VAL A 321 19.21 8.05 9.66
N GLY A 322 17.91 8.01 9.98
CA GLY A 322 17.44 7.47 11.26
C GLY A 322 17.82 6.01 11.46
N ILE A 323 17.65 5.17 10.44
CA ILE A 323 18.03 3.74 10.48
C ILE A 323 19.55 3.59 10.61
N PHE A 324 20.34 4.39 9.93
CA PHE A 324 21.78 4.36 10.04
C PHE A 324 22.25 4.84 11.42
N CYS A 325 21.63 5.87 11.97
CA CYS A 325 21.96 6.40 13.29
C CYS A 325 21.66 5.42 14.43
N ILE A 326 20.61 4.58 14.33
CA ILE A 326 20.34 3.58 15.36
C ILE A 326 21.39 2.48 15.39
N LEU A 327 21.97 2.13 14.24
CA LEU A 327 23.11 1.22 14.16
C LEU A 327 24.38 1.86 14.71
N LEU A 328 24.66 3.14 14.37
CA LEU A 328 25.80 3.88 14.90
C LEU A 328 25.75 4.08 16.43
N ALA A 329 24.54 4.13 16.99
CA ALA A 329 24.37 4.19 18.43
C ALA A 329 24.66 2.86 19.14
N HIS A 330 24.76 1.76 18.39
CA HIS A 330 24.85 0.38 18.88
C HIS A 330 23.65 0.01 19.77
N ASP A 331 22.45 0.55 19.46
CA ASP A 331 21.23 0.30 20.22
C ASP A 331 20.52 -0.97 19.75
N HIS A 332 20.72 -1.35 18.49
CA HIS A 332 20.18 -2.56 17.87
C HIS A 332 21.24 -3.26 17.03
N TYR A 333 21.20 -4.57 16.99
CA TYR A 333 22.01 -5.35 16.04
C TYR A 333 21.57 -5.09 14.61
N THR A 334 22.48 -5.30 13.66
CA THR A 334 22.18 -5.17 12.22
C THR A 334 21.01 -6.08 11.81
N VAL A 335 20.95 -7.29 12.36
CA VAL A 335 19.86 -8.24 12.10
C VAL A 335 18.50 -7.69 12.54
N ASP A 336 18.42 -6.98 13.67
CA ASP A 336 17.16 -6.39 14.18
C ASP A 336 16.59 -5.38 13.18
N VAL A 337 17.48 -4.58 12.58
CA VAL A 337 17.12 -3.56 11.60
C VAL A 337 16.68 -4.20 10.28
N VAL A 338 17.43 -5.20 9.79
CA VAL A 338 17.12 -5.91 8.54
C VAL A 338 15.77 -6.62 8.63
N VAL A 339 15.54 -7.35 9.72
CA VAL A 339 14.28 -8.06 9.96
C VAL A 339 13.12 -7.08 10.05
N ALA A 340 13.26 -5.99 10.81
CA ALA A 340 12.23 -4.98 10.96
C ALA A 340 11.89 -4.30 9.62
N TYR A 341 12.89 -3.91 8.85
CA TYR A 341 12.69 -3.31 7.53
C TYR A 341 11.97 -4.27 6.56
N TYR A 342 12.44 -5.53 6.50
CA TYR A 342 11.85 -6.54 5.61
C TYR A 342 10.39 -6.82 5.95
N ILE A 343 10.09 -7.13 7.21
CA ILE A 343 8.71 -7.46 7.63
C ILE A 343 7.79 -6.25 7.44
N THR A 344 8.26 -5.03 7.79
CA THR A 344 7.45 -3.81 7.64
C THR A 344 7.12 -3.54 6.18
N SER A 345 8.12 -3.58 5.29
CA SER A 345 7.91 -3.32 3.87
C SER A 345 7.00 -4.38 3.23
N ARG A 346 7.18 -5.65 3.56
CA ARG A 346 6.35 -6.74 3.03
C ARG A 346 4.92 -6.69 3.54
N SER A 347 4.71 -6.45 4.83
CA SER A 347 3.37 -6.31 5.42
C SER A 347 2.62 -5.12 4.83
N PHE A 348 3.30 -3.99 4.59
CA PHE A 348 2.72 -2.83 3.94
C PHE A 348 2.21 -3.15 2.54
N TRP A 349 3.08 -3.70 1.67
CA TRP A 349 2.71 -4.03 0.29
C TRP A 349 1.66 -5.12 0.22
N TRP A 350 1.79 -6.16 1.02
CA TRP A 350 0.80 -7.24 1.07
C TRP A 350 -0.58 -6.70 1.46
N TYR A 351 -0.67 -5.90 2.50
CA TYR A 351 -1.95 -5.33 2.94
C TYR A 351 -2.58 -4.42 1.87
N HIS A 352 -1.78 -3.55 1.23
CA HIS A 352 -2.28 -2.65 0.20
C HIS A 352 -2.70 -3.39 -1.07
N THR A 353 -1.97 -4.42 -1.48
CA THR A 353 -2.35 -5.29 -2.60
C THR A 353 -3.67 -6.00 -2.34
N MET A 354 -3.84 -6.61 -1.16
CA MET A 354 -5.09 -7.26 -0.77
C MET A 354 -6.27 -6.27 -0.72
N ALA A 355 -6.05 -5.09 -0.16
CA ALA A 355 -7.09 -4.06 -0.06
C ALA A 355 -7.50 -3.50 -1.43
N ASN A 356 -6.60 -3.48 -2.41
CA ASN A 356 -6.89 -2.99 -3.76
C ASN A 356 -7.54 -4.07 -4.65
N GLN A 357 -7.41 -5.36 -4.33
CA GLN A 357 -8.10 -6.45 -5.05
C GLN A 357 -9.59 -6.58 -4.66
N GLN A 358 -10.00 -5.99 -3.54
CA GLN A 358 -11.40 -6.06 -3.06
C GLN A 358 -12.28 -4.92 -3.59
N VAL A 359 -11.74 -4.03 -4.42
CA VAL A 359 -12.44 -2.94 -5.10
C VAL A 359 -12.64 -3.30 -6.56
#